data_a6b8a5625e1d52ee6b96399ecae1f2b3
#
_entry.id   a6b8a5625e1d52ee6b96399ecae1f2b3
#
_cell.length_a   1.000
_cell.length_b   1.000
_cell.length_c   1.000
_cell.angle_alpha   90.00
_cell.angle_beta   90.00
_cell.angle_gamma   90.00
#
_symmetry.space_group_name_H-M   'P 1'
#
loop_
_entity.id
_entity.type
_entity.pdbx_description
1 polymer ?
#
loop_
_entity_poly.entity_id
_entity_poly.type
_entity_poly.pdbx_seq_one_letter_code
_entity_poly.pdbx_strand_id
1 'polypeptide(L)'
;NIGGHYNSWNDLSHLPGKKAGWTEKEFAKDGIRMVPNCVVRNGSFIGKGAVILPNSFINIGGYCGENSMVDTGARIGSAARLGANCHLSAGCGLGGILEPVGSKPTIIEDNCYIGPLSEIVEGVIVRKGSVVSMGCYIGKSTKIIKVEEILGPSESINKKSINNLILQ
;
A
#
# COMPACT_ATOMS: atom_id res chain seq x y z
N ASN A 1 -4.26 18.83 -15.32
CA ASN A 1 -3.01 18.46 -15.95
C ASN A 1 -2.14 17.65 -15.00
N ILE A 2 -2.31 16.33 -15.00
CA ILE A 2 -1.61 15.39 -14.10
C ILE A 2 -0.10 15.42 -14.36
N GLY A 3 0.32 15.55 -15.62
CA GLY A 3 1.71 15.51 -16.01
C GLY A 3 2.56 16.65 -15.44
N GLY A 4 2.07 17.88 -15.49
CA GLY A 4 2.81 19.03 -14.97
C GLY A 4 3.01 18.99 -13.46
N HIS A 5 2.00 18.57 -12.74
CA HIS A 5 2.06 18.42 -11.29
C HIS A 5 3.00 17.27 -10.87
N TYR A 6 2.92 16.17 -11.60
CA TYR A 6 3.78 15.02 -11.40
C TYR A 6 5.26 15.35 -11.63
N ASN A 7 5.56 16.12 -12.68
CA ASN A 7 6.94 16.49 -13.03
C ASN A 7 7.63 17.34 -11.96
N SER A 8 6.91 18.26 -11.32
CA SER A 8 7.51 19.11 -10.29
C SER A 8 8.08 18.32 -9.11
N TRP A 9 7.45 17.19 -8.78
CA TRP A 9 7.95 16.31 -7.72
C TRP A 9 9.07 15.38 -8.17
N ASN A 10 9.05 14.97 -9.44
CA ASN A 10 10.11 14.15 -10.00
C ASN A 10 11.45 14.88 -10.05
N ASP A 11 11.42 16.17 -10.29
CA ASP A 11 12.62 16.99 -10.29
C ASP A 11 13.32 17.03 -8.92
N LEU A 12 12.56 16.84 -7.84
CA LEU A 12 13.10 16.76 -6.48
C LEU A 12 13.67 15.39 -6.12
N SER A 13 13.34 14.35 -6.87
CA SER A 13 13.76 12.99 -6.55
C SER A 13 15.20 12.69 -6.97
N HIS A 14 15.75 13.43 -7.93
CA HIS A 14 17.06 13.22 -8.56
C HIS A 14 17.32 11.82 -9.12
N LEU A 15 16.29 11.00 -9.22
CA LEU A 15 16.39 9.62 -9.70
C LEU A 15 15.48 9.43 -10.92
N PRO A 16 16.05 9.00 -12.05
CA PRO A 16 15.26 8.72 -13.23
C PRO A 16 14.27 7.58 -12.96
N GLY A 17 13.04 7.76 -13.36
CA GLY A 17 11.99 6.74 -13.27
C GLY A 17 11.28 6.58 -14.59
N LYS A 18 10.80 5.38 -14.88
CA LYS A 18 10.12 5.07 -16.14
C LYS A 18 8.87 5.93 -16.39
N LYS A 19 8.27 6.45 -15.31
CA LYS A 19 7.02 7.23 -15.36
C LYS A 19 7.22 8.73 -15.10
N ALA A 20 8.47 9.18 -14.97
CA ALA A 20 8.77 10.58 -14.86
C ALA A 20 8.37 11.32 -16.15
N GLY A 21 7.62 12.38 -16.01
CA GLY A 21 7.17 13.17 -17.16
C GLY A 21 6.04 12.55 -17.97
N TRP A 22 5.46 11.47 -17.53
CA TRP A 22 4.31 10.86 -18.22
C TRP A 22 3.12 11.80 -18.28
N THR A 23 2.50 11.84 -19.45
CA THR A 23 1.24 12.55 -19.70
C THR A 23 0.06 11.68 -19.28
N GLU A 24 -1.11 12.29 -19.17
CA GLU A 24 -2.36 11.58 -18.93
C GLU A 24 -2.60 10.45 -19.96
N LYS A 25 -2.22 10.68 -21.22
CA LYS A 25 -2.36 9.67 -22.29
C LYS A 25 -1.47 8.45 -22.06
N GLU A 26 -0.29 8.65 -21.53
CA GLU A 26 0.66 7.55 -21.22
C GLU A 26 0.18 6.71 -20.03
N PHE A 27 -0.36 7.36 -18.99
CA PHE A 27 -1.01 6.64 -17.90
C PHE A 27 -2.25 5.87 -18.38
N ALA A 28 -3.09 6.50 -19.20
CA ALA A 28 -4.27 5.84 -19.74
C ALA A 28 -3.93 4.63 -20.62
N LYS A 29 -2.82 4.66 -21.38
CA LYS A 29 -2.34 3.54 -22.17
C LYS A 29 -2.04 2.30 -21.33
N ASP A 30 -1.49 2.50 -20.15
CA ASP A 30 -1.23 1.41 -19.18
C ASP A 30 -2.47 1.09 -18.32
N GLY A 31 -3.60 1.77 -18.58
CA GLY A 31 -4.82 1.63 -17.79
C GLY A 31 -4.68 2.14 -16.36
N ILE A 32 -3.65 2.93 -16.08
CA ILE A 32 -3.45 3.54 -14.77
C ILE A 32 -4.30 4.81 -14.67
N ARG A 33 -5.07 4.94 -13.59
CA ARG A 33 -5.82 6.14 -13.28
C ARG A 33 -5.11 6.91 -12.17
N MET A 34 -4.52 8.04 -12.53
CA MET A 34 -3.94 8.98 -11.58
C MET A 34 -4.80 10.23 -11.45
N VAL A 35 -5.23 10.53 -10.22
CA VAL A 35 -6.00 11.74 -9.94
C VAL A 35 -5.02 12.88 -9.59
N PRO A 36 -5.32 14.15 -9.93
CA PRO A 36 -4.47 15.29 -9.57
C PRO A 36 -4.12 15.34 -8.08
N ASN A 37 -2.97 15.96 -7.78
CA ASN A 37 -2.44 16.12 -6.42
C ASN A 37 -1.95 14.82 -5.74
N CYS A 38 -1.73 13.74 -6.48
CA CYS A 38 -0.96 12.62 -5.96
C CYS A 38 0.52 12.75 -6.33
N VAL A 39 1.39 12.14 -5.52
CA VAL A 39 2.84 12.16 -5.73
C VAL A 39 3.36 10.74 -5.90
N VAL A 40 3.99 10.48 -7.04
CA VAL A 40 4.65 9.21 -7.32
C VAL A 40 6.11 9.51 -7.66
N ARG A 41 7.01 9.14 -6.76
CA ARG A 41 8.45 9.41 -6.94
C ARG A 41 9.05 8.51 -8.00
N ASN A 42 10.08 9.03 -8.67
CA ASN A 42 10.90 8.24 -9.59
C ASN A 42 11.48 7.01 -8.89
N GLY A 43 11.61 5.90 -9.62
CA GLY A 43 12.07 4.63 -9.08
C GLY A 43 11.00 3.83 -8.34
N SER A 44 9.75 4.30 -8.28
CA SER A 44 8.59 3.51 -7.87
C SER A 44 7.98 2.74 -9.04
N PHE A 45 7.13 1.77 -8.73
CA PHE A 45 6.39 0.99 -9.72
C PHE A 45 4.88 1.09 -9.48
N ILE A 46 4.11 1.31 -10.54
CA ILE A 46 2.65 1.26 -10.54
C ILE A 46 2.22 0.24 -11.59
N GLY A 47 1.47 -0.77 -11.18
CA GLY A 47 0.93 -1.82 -12.04
C GLY A 47 -0.23 -1.32 -12.91
N LYS A 48 -0.50 -2.09 -13.97
CA LYS A 48 -1.62 -1.84 -14.87
C LYS A 48 -2.95 -1.85 -14.11
N GLY A 49 -3.86 -0.96 -14.49
CA GLY A 49 -5.18 -0.88 -13.86
C GLY A 49 -5.21 -0.29 -12.46
N ALA A 50 -4.07 0.13 -11.92
CA ALA A 50 -4.02 0.76 -10.61
C ALA A 50 -4.70 2.13 -10.59
N VAL A 51 -5.25 2.48 -9.44
CA VAL A 51 -5.91 3.77 -9.18
C VAL A 51 -5.17 4.48 -8.05
N ILE A 52 -4.70 5.70 -8.32
CA ILE A 52 -3.97 6.52 -7.36
C ILE A 52 -4.78 7.79 -7.11
N LEU A 53 -5.28 7.95 -5.89
CA LEU A 53 -6.20 9.02 -5.52
C LEU A 53 -5.47 10.26 -4.93
N PRO A 54 -6.16 11.40 -4.77
CA PRO A 54 -5.53 12.67 -4.40
C PRO A 54 -4.77 12.59 -3.06
N ASN A 55 -3.72 13.39 -2.93
CA ASN A 55 -2.89 13.52 -1.73
C ASN A 55 -2.21 12.21 -1.30
N SER A 56 -2.25 11.17 -2.13
CA SER A 56 -1.48 9.96 -1.88
C SER A 56 -0.01 10.13 -2.26
N PHE A 57 0.84 9.32 -1.66
CA PHE A 57 2.28 9.40 -1.84
C PHE A 57 2.89 8.01 -2.03
N ILE A 58 3.57 7.79 -3.15
CA ILE A 58 4.34 6.57 -3.42
C ILE A 58 5.82 6.93 -3.47
N ASN A 59 6.58 6.43 -2.50
CA ASN A 59 7.98 6.76 -2.35
C ASN A 59 8.87 5.95 -3.31
N ILE A 60 10.13 6.33 -3.39
CA ILE A 60 11.15 5.64 -4.18
C ILE A 60 11.21 4.15 -3.80
N GLY A 61 11.28 3.27 -4.78
CA GLY A 61 11.25 1.83 -4.58
C GLY A 61 9.89 1.27 -4.15
N GLY A 62 8.90 2.13 -3.87
CA GLY A 62 7.55 1.71 -3.55
C GLY A 62 6.90 0.97 -4.73
N TYR A 63 6.16 -0.08 -4.42
CA TYR A 63 5.50 -0.93 -5.42
C TYR A 63 4.00 -0.97 -5.18
N CYS A 64 3.23 -0.64 -6.20
CA CYS A 64 1.78 -0.81 -6.26
C CYS A 64 1.44 -1.82 -7.35
N GLY A 65 0.87 -2.95 -6.98
CA GLY A 65 0.48 -4.04 -7.87
C GLY A 65 -0.69 -3.69 -8.79
N GLU A 66 -0.93 -4.58 -9.75
CA GLU A 66 -1.99 -4.40 -10.74
C GLU A 66 -3.37 -4.33 -10.09
N ASN A 67 -4.27 -3.52 -10.68
CA ASN A 67 -5.66 -3.33 -10.24
C ASN A 67 -5.80 -2.92 -8.77
N SER A 68 -4.75 -2.42 -8.15
CA SER A 68 -4.78 -1.97 -6.75
C SER A 68 -5.12 -0.49 -6.65
N MET A 69 -5.70 -0.12 -5.52
CA MET A 69 -6.04 1.26 -5.22
C MET A 69 -5.17 1.79 -4.08
N VAL A 70 -4.56 2.94 -4.30
CA VAL A 70 -3.96 3.78 -3.26
C VAL A 70 -4.89 4.96 -3.05
N ASP A 71 -5.68 4.89 -1.99
CA ASP A 71 -6.77 5.82 -1.75
C ASP A 71 -6.27 7.18 -1.23
N THR A 72 -7.18 8.13 -1.07
CA THR A 72 -6.89 9.52 -0.70
C THR A 72 -6.00 9.61 0.54
N GLY A 73 -4.87 10.30 0.40
CA GLY A 73 -3.92 10.48 1.50
C GLY A 73 -3.15 9.23 1.93
N ALA A 74 -3.34 8.08 1.26
CA ALA A 74 -2.61 6.87 1.58
C ALA A 74 -1.15 6.95 1.11
N ARG A 75 -0.26 6.23 1.80
CA ARG A 75 1.18 6.28 1.57
C ARG A 75 1.77 4.89 1.38
N ILE A 76 2.60 4.75 0.36
CA ILE A 76 3.51 3.61 0.19
C ILE A 76 4.92 4.11 0.45
N GLY A 77 5.51 3.69 1.54
CA GLY A 77 6.87 4.04 1.95
C GLY A 77 7.93 3.46 1.02
N SER A 78 9.18 3.89 1.22
CA SER A 78 10.31 3.41 0.41
C SER A 78 10.43 1.89 0.48
N ALA A 79 10.54 1.26 -0.69
CA ALA A 79 10.63 -0.18 -0.88
C ALA A 79 9.43 -0.99 -0.33
N ALA A 80 8.41 -0.37 0.26
CA ALA A 80 7.19 -1.06 0.66
C ALA A 80 6.39 -1.56 -0.55
N ARG A 81 5.65 -2.65 -0.37
CA ARG A 81 4.95 -3.32 -1.46
C ARG A 81 3.47 -3.50 -1.14
N LEU A 82 2.64 -3.06 -2.08
CA LEU A 82 1.22 -3.37 -2.15
C LEU A 82 1.00 -4.36 -3.30
N GLY A 83 0.50 -5.54 -3.02
CA GLY A 83 0.22 -6.59 -4.01
C GLY A 83 -0.85 -6.20 -5.02
N ALA A 84 -1.26 -7.14 -5.86
CA ALA A 84 -2.31 -6.95 -6.84
C ALA A 84 -3.72 -7.04 -6.22
N ASN A 85 -4.71 -6.37 -6.84
CA ASN A 85 -6.11 -6.37 -6.41
C ASN A 85 -6.29 -5.99 -4.93
N CYS A 86 -5.47 -5.10 -4.43
CA CYS A 86 -5.52 -4.60 -3.06
C CYS A 86 -6.18 -3.23 -2.98
N HIS A 87 -6.77 -2.96 -1.83
CA HIS A 87 -7.24 -1.62 -1.50
C HIS A 87 -6.50 -1.11 -0.25
N LEU A 88 -5.61 -0.16 -0.44
CA LEU A 88 -5.00 0.62 0.61
C LEU A 88 -5.88 1.85 0.85
N SER A 89 -6.72 1.78 1.87
CA SER A 89 -7.79 2.78 2.08
C SER A 89 -7.26 4.15 2.51
N ALA A 90 -8.15 5.11 2.58
CA ALA A 90 -7.80 6.51 2.83
C ALA A 90 -6.96 6.69 4.10
N GLY A 91 -5.90 7.49 3.99
CA GLY A 91 -5.00 7.82 5.08
C GLY A 91 -4.13 6.66 5.60
N CYS A 92 -4.16 5.50 4.96
CA CYS A 92 -3.29 4.37 5.35
C CYS A 92 -1.83 4.64 5.03
N GLY A 93 -0.94 4.00 5.81
CA GLY A 93 0.49 4.03 5.56
C GLY A 93 1.12 2.64 5.55
N LEU A 94 1.98 2.42 4.55
CA LEU A 94 2.92 1.31 4.55
C LEU A 94 4.30 1.86 4.87
N GLY A 95 4.87 1.43 5.98
CA GLY A 95 6.19 1.87 6.44
C GLY A 95 7.28 1.54 5.44
N GLY A 96 8.08 2.56 5.14
CA GLY A 96 9.24 2.41 4.26
C GLY A 96 10.47 1.96 5.02
N ILE A 97 11.42 1.43 4.28
CA ILE A 97 12.74 1.08 4.80
C ILE A 97 13.81 1.61 3.85
N LEU A 98 14.52 2.64 4.32
CA LEU A 98 15.80 3.05 3.73
C LEU A 98 16.96 2.75 4.66
N GLU A 99 16.70 2.75 5.98
CA GLU A 99 17.67 2.50 7.05
C GLU A 99 17.02 1.74 8.21
N PRO A 100 17.73 0.81 8.87
CA PRO A 100 19.08 0.33 8.54
C PRO A 100 19.09 -0.58 7.32
N VAL A 101 20.23 -0.63 6.64
CA VAL A 101 20.46 -1.54 5.50
C VAL A 101 20.22 -2.98 5.93
N GLY A 102 19.45 -3.73 5.12
CA GLY A 102 19.11 -5.13 5.42
C GLY A 102 17.79 -5.33 6.19
N SER A 103 17.08 -4.26 6.54
CA SER A 103 15.73 -4.37 7.09
C SER A 103 14.76 -4.94 6.05
N LYS A 104 13.74 -5.65 6.53
CA LYS A 104 12.73 -6.25 5.64
C LYS A 104 11.68 -5.20 5.24
N PRO A 105 11.28 -5.14 3.96
CA PRO A 105 10.21 -4.25 3.53
C PRO A 105 8.85 -4.68 4.10
N THR A 106 7.99 -3.71 4.35
CA THR A 106 6.57 -3.96 4.60
C THR A 106 5.90 -4.46 3.32
N ILE A 107 5.20 -5.58 3.41
CA ILE A 107 4.58 -6.24 2.25
C ILE A 107 3.11 -6.51 2.54
N ILE A 108 2.25 -6.03 1.67
CA ILE A 108 0.87 -6.45 1.58
C ILE A 108 0.77 -7.37 0.37
N GLU A 109 0.42 -8.63 0.59
CA GLU A 109 0.22 -9.60 -0.49
C GLU A 109 -1.09 -9.33 -1.25
N ASP A 110 -1.36 -10.10 -2.30
CA ASP A 110 -2.51 -9.87 -3.18
C ASP A 110 -3.87 -10.02 -2.49
N ASN A 111 -4.89 -9.37 -3.07
CA ASN A 111 -6.29 -9.44 -2.66
C ASN A 111 -6.53 -9.03 -1.20
N CYS A 112 -5.74 -8.11 -0.66
CA CYS A 112 -5.89 -7.58 0.68
C CYS A 112 -6.70 -6.29 0.71
N TYR A 113 -7.39 -6.07 1.82
CA TYR A 113 -8.03 -4.81 2.15
C TYR A 113 -7.41 -4.24 3.44
N ILE A 114 -6.91 -3.02 3.38
CA ILE A 114 -6.37 -2.31 4.53
C ILE A 114 -7.31 -1.17 4.87
N GLY A 115 -7.98 -1.29 6.02
CA GLY A 115 -8.98 -0.32 6.47
C GLY A 115 -8.42 1.07 6.73
N PRO A 116 -9.22 2.14 6.57
CA PRO A 116 -8.76 3.52 6.65
C PRO A 116 -7.97 3.84 7.91
N LEU A 117 -7.01 4.76 7.80
CA LEU A 117 -6.19 5.27 8.90
C LEU A 117 -5.34 4.18 9.59
N SER A 118 -5.07 3.07 8.93
CA SER A 118 -4.18 2.02 9.44
C SER A 118 -2.74 2.23 9.00
N GLU A 119 -1.80 1.87 9.87
CA GLU A 119 -0.35 1.91 9.60
C GLU A 119 0.23 0.51 9.74
N ILE A 120 0.88 0.00 8.69
CA ILE A 120 1.57 -1.29 8.68
C ILE A 120 3.06 -1.00 8.47
N VAL A 121 3.88 -1.36 9.44
CA VAL A 121 5.28 -0.92 9.50
C VAL A 121 6.24 -2.07 9.85
N GLU A 122 7.53 -1.76 9.91
CA GLU A 122 8.60 -2.64 10.46
C GLU A 122 8.72 -4.00 9.78
N GLY A 123 8.50 -4.06 8.48
CA GLY A 123 8.67 -5.29 7.71
C GLY A 123 7.60 -6.36 7.95
N VAL A 124 6.45 -5.95 8.47
CA VAL A 124 5.27 -6.82 8.59
C VAL A 124 4.81 -7.27 7.22
N ILE A 125 4.44 -8.54 7.12
CA ILE A 125 3.86 -9.13 5.92
C ILE A 125 2.38 -9.44 6.19
N VAL A 126 1.49 -8.73 5.51
CA VAL A 126 0.05 -9.03 5.50
C VAL A 126 -0.21 -10.04 4.38
N ARG A 127 -0.64 -11.23 4.74
CA ARG A 127 -0.79 -12.35 3.81
C ARG A 127 -2.01 -12.18 2.90
N LYS A 128 -1.94 -12.86 1.76
CA LYS A 128 -2.95 -12.86 0.71
C LYS A 128 -4.38 -13.01 1.24
N GLY A 129 -5.29 -12.17 0.76
CA GLY A 129 -6.70 -12.22 1.09
C GLY A 129 -7.06 -11.70 2.49
N SER A 130 -6.10 -11.11 3.21
CA SER A 130 -6.34 -10.57 4.54
C SER A 130 -7.12 -9.25 4.50
N VAL A 131 -7.90 -9.05 5.55
CA VAL A 131 -8.61 -7.80 5.81
C VAL A 131 -8.11 -7.23 7.13
N VAL A 132 -7.54 -6.04 7.07
CA VAL A 132 -7.17 -5.25 8.25
C VAL A 132 -8.27 -4.23 8.52
N SER A 133 -8.77 -4.18 9.75
CA SER A 133 -9.79 -3.22 10.15
C SER A 133 -9.26 -1.78 10.12
N MET A 134 -10.16 -0.81 10.19
CA MET A 134 -9.78 0.59 10.25
C MET A 134 -9.01 0.93 11.54
N GLY A 135 -8.10 1.91 11.48
CA GLY A 135 -7.40 2.43 12.64
C GLY A 135 -6.42 1.46 13.31
N CYS A 136 -5.94 0.44 12.57
CA CYS A 136 -4.99 -0.53 13.11
C CYS A 136 -3.55 -0.05 12.93
N TYR A 137 -2.77 -0.11 14.01
CA TYR A 137 -1.33 0.13 14.00
C TYR A 137 -0.61 -1.19 14.20
N ILE A 138 0.06 -1.68 13.15
CA ILE A 138 0.65 -3.02 13.13
C ILE A 138 2.14 -2.91 12.83
N GLY A 139 2.94 -3.25 13.82
CA GLY A 139 4.39 -3.34 13.73
C GLY A 139 4.90 -4.73 14.13
N LYS A 140 6.20 -4.93 14.05
CA LYS A 140 6.86 -6.20 14.34
C LYS A 140 6.55 -6.76 15.75
N SER A 141 6.34 -5.88 16.72
CA SER A 141 6.06 -6.25 18.10
C SER A 141 4.57 -6.39 18.41
N THR A 142 3.67 -6.12 17.45
CA THR A 142 2.25 -6.22 17.66
C THR A 142 1.84 -7.66 17.92
N LYS A 143 1.23 -7.92 19.07
CA LYS A 143 0.74 -9.24 19.42
C LYS A 143 -0.63 -9.46 18.77
N ILE A 144 -0.72 -10.50 17.98
CA ILE A 144 -1.98 -10.92 17.34
C ILE A 144 -2.39 -12.24 17.98
N ILE A 145 -3.58 -12.26 18.55
CA ILE A 145 -4.11 -13.39 19.27
C ILE A 145 -5.30 -13.95 18.50
N LYS A 146 -5.35 -15.25 18.27
CA LYS A 146 -6.49 -15.90 17.66
C LYS A 146 -7.68 -15.82 18.59
N VAL A 147 -8.85 -15.45 18.07
CA VAL A 147 -10.07 -15.32 18.88
C VAL A 147 -10.46 -16.64 19.54
N GLU A 148 -10.21 -17.77 18.87
CA GLU A 148 -10.42 -19.11 19.42
C GLU A 148 -9.63 -19.39 20.71
N GLU A 149 -8.49 -18.74 20.87
CA GLU A 149 -7.67 -18.83 22.08
C GLU A 149 -8.23 -18.00 23.25
N ILE A 150 -9.05 -16.99 22.94
CA ILE A 150 -9.66 -16.10 23.95
C ILE A 150 -11.01 -16.66 24.43
N LEU A 151 -11.82 -17.13 23.51
CA LEU A 151 -13.23 -17.46 23.78
C LEU A 151 -13.46 -18.96 24.10
N GLY A 152 -12.48 -19.82 23.85
CA GLY A 152 -12.63 -21.25 24.01
C GLY A 152 -13.54 -21.91 22.95
N PRO A 153 -13.71 -23.22 22.99
CA PRO A 153 -14.34 -23.98 21.90
C PRO A 153 -15.87 -23.85 21.81
N SER A 154 -16.54 -23.16 22.71
CA SER A 154 -18.01 -23.15 22.82
C SER A 154 -18.73 -21.92 22.24
N GLU A 155 -18.01 -20.85 21.89
CA GLU A 155 -18.65 -19.69 21.27
C GLU A 155 -18.38 -19.64 19.76
N SER A 156 -19.43 -19.96 18.99
CA SER A 156 -19.39 -19.88 17.52
C SER A 156 -19.41 -18.43 17.06
N ILE A 157 -18.25 -17.80 16.98
CA ILE A 157 -18.09 -16.58 16.21
C ILE A 157 -18.04 -16.94 14.74
N ASN A 158 -18.72 -16.17 13.91
CA ASN A 158 -18.85 -16.39 12.49
C ASN A 158 -17.44 -16.51 11.84
N LYS A 159 -17.00 -17.75 11.64
CA LYS A 159 -15.65 -18.13 11.19
C LYS A 159 -15.16 -17.46 9.89
N LYS A 160 -16.08 -16.87 9.13
CA LYS A 160 -15.74 -16.22 7.84
C LYS A 160 -14.96 -14.92 7.98
N SER A 161 -15.08 -14.23 9.11
CA SER A 161 -14.41 -12.95 9.36
C SER A 161 -13.01 -13.09 9.95
N ILE A 162 -12.69 -14.23 10.56
CA ILE A 162 -11.47 -14.41 11.36
C ILE A 162 -10.36 -15.13 10.58
N ASN A 163 -10.72 -15.96 9.61
CA ASN A 163 -9.73 -16.77 8.87
C ASN A 163 -8.74 -15.97 7.99
N ASN A 164 -8.93 -14.68 7.85
CA ASN A 164 -8.10 -13.84 6.97
C ASN A 164 -7.16 -12.87 7.72
N LEU A 165 -7.13 -12.90 9.03
CA LEU A 165 -6.21 -12.08 9.81
C LEU A 165 -4.99 -12.91 10.20
N ILE A 166 -4.15 -13.25 9.23
CA ILE A 166 -2.88 -13.95 9.49
C ILE A 166 -1.74 -12.97 9.21
N LEU A 167 -1.14 -12.53 10.29
CA LEU A 167 0.08 -11.75 10.27
C LEU A 167 1.24 -12.64 10.74
N GLN A 168 2.29 -12.71 9.99
CA GLN A 168 3.55 -13.36 10.36
C GLN A 168 4.70 -12.40 10.14
#